data_8c20e9b669f55a4cc4ceebcaa6971038
#
_entry.id   8c20e9b669f55a4cc4ceebcaa6971038
#
_cell.length_a   1.000
_cell.length_b   1.000
_cell.length_c   1.000
_cell.angle_alpha   90.00
_cell.angle_beta   90.00
_cell.angle_gamma   90.00
#
_symmetry.space_group_name_H-M   'P 1'
#
loop_
_entity.id
_entity.type
_entity.pdbx_description
1 polymer ?
#
loop_
_entity_poly.entity_id
_entity_poly.type
_entity_poly.pdbx_seq_one_letter_code
_entity_poly.pdbx_strand_id
1 'polypeptide(L)'
;MALPFLPENEIRPMFDRLQRQAPATLQPFTEYVSSNWIQGTSWEPSDWTVFKKAVRTNNDIEGWHHGLNRRASGRGQLPLYLLIQLLHREARLTALQIRLVSDRKLKRLQRRKYRELQTKLFNFWDEYEAKERSAKRLLKACSYLNGPSE
;
A
#
# COMPACT_ATOMS: atom_id res chain seq x y z
N MET A 1 7.45 0.78 -9.66
CA MET A 1 8.28 1.81 -9.00
C MET A 1 8.35 1.50 -7.51
N ALA A 2 9.51 1.63 -6.86
CA ALA A 2 9.71 1.21 -5.46
C ALA A 2 9.96 2.39 -4.48
N LEU A 3 9.88 3.63 -4.96
CA LEU A 3 10.09 4.84 -4.14
C LEU A 3 9.20 4.91 -2.89
N PRO A 4 7.91 4.50 -2.92
CA PRO A 4 7.07 4.53 -1.72
C PRO A 4 7.57 3.70 -0.54
N PHE A 5 8.47 2.74 -0.78
CA PHE A 5 9.04 1.91 0.29
C PHE A 5 10.21 2.56 1.02
N LEU A 6 10.66 3.74 0.58
CA LEU A 6 11.70 4.51 1.23
C LEU A 6 11.12 5.42 2.32
N PRO A 7 11.92 5.75 3.35
CA PRO A 7 11.59 6.87 4.24
C PRO A 7 11.40 8.16 3.45
N GLU A 8 10.54 9.02 3.93
CA GLU A 8 10.19 10.30 3.28
C GLU A 8 11.42 11.13 2.88
N ASN A 9 12.35 11.30 3.81
CA ASN A 9 13.58 12.09 3.61
C ASN A 9 14.52 11.53 2.53
N GLU A 10 14.41 10.24 2.21
CA GLU A 10 15.24 9.57 1.19
C GLU A 10 14.61 9.58 -0.21
N ILE A 11 13.31 9.90 -0.30
CA ILE A 11 12.57 9.81 -1.57
C ILE A 11 13.10 10.82 -2.59
N ARG A 12 13.16 12.12 -2.23
CA ARG A 12 13.63 13.17 -3.14
C ARG A 12 15.08 12.94 -3.59
N PRO A 13 16.06 12.76 -2.69
CA PRO A 13 17.45 12.51 -3.09
C PRO A 13 17.63 11.28 -3.97
N MET A 14 16.86 10.23 -3.71
CA MET A 14 16.92 9.01 -4.49
C MET A 14 16.29 9.18 -5.87
N PHE A 15 15.16 9.90 -5.96
CA PHE A 15 14.53 10.22 -7.23
C PHE A 15 15.44 11.05 -8.12
N ASP A 16 16.08 12.12 -7.60
CA ASP A 16 17.01 12.96 -8.34
C ASP A 16 18.18 12.15 -8.91
N ARG A 17 18.63 11.16 -8.16
CA ARG A 17 19.67 10.24 -8.61
C ARG A 17 19.19 9.36 -9.76
N LEU A 18 17.97 8.81 -9.66
CA LEU A 18 17.36 8.00 -10.72
C LEU A 18 17.11 8.83 -11.98
N GLN A 19 16.62 10.06 -11.85
CA GLN A 19 16.36 10.97 -12.97
C GLN A 19 17.64 11.28 -13.75
N ARG A 20 18.74 11.56 -13.05
CA ARG A 20 20.04 11.81 -13.69
C ARG A 20 20.60 10.59 -14.43
N GLN A 21 20.23 9.38 -14.04
CA GLN A 21 20.67 8.13 -14.66
C GLN A 21 19.68 7.59 -15.70
N ALA A 22 18.52 8.22 -15.83
CA ALA A 22 17.47 7.76 -16.74
C ALA A 22 17.90 8.00 -18.21
N PRO A 23 17.72 7.02 -19.10
CA PRO A 23 17.93 7.21 -20.53
C PRO A 23 16.92 8.23 -21.08
N ALA A 24 17.26 8.86 -22.22
CA ALA A 24 16.44 9.88 -22.87
C ALA A 24 14.98 9.43 -23.11
N THR A 25 14.78 8.15 -23.40
CA THR A 25 13.45 7.55 -23.61
C THR A 25 12.56 7.59 -22.37
N LEU A 26 13.12 7.68 -21.17
CA LEU A 26 12.38 7.76 -19.91
C LEU A 26 12.23 9.18 -19.37
N GLN A 27 12.82 10.19 -20.03
CA GLN A 27 12.73 11.58 -19.57
C GLN A 27 11.29 12.08 -19.42
N PRO A 28 10.36 11.89 -20.38
CA PRO A 28 8.99 12.34 -20.20
C PRO A 28 8.30 11.72 -18.98
N PHE A 29 8.61 10.44 -18.70
CA PHE A 29 8.07 9.75 -17.52
C PHE A 29 8.68 10.31 -16.22
N THR A 30 9.98 10.56 -16.19
CA THR A 30 10.64 11.12 -14.99
C THR A 30 10.20 12.56 -14.74
N GLU A 31 9.97 13.36 -15.77
CA GLU A 31 9.40 14.71 -15.66
C GLU A 31 7.99 14.69 -15.10
N TYR A 32 7.13 13.79 -15.60
CA TYR A 32 5.79 13.59 -15.05
C TYR A 32 5.84 13.24 -13.56
N VAL A 33 6.69 12.29 -13.17
CA VAL A 33 6.85 11.91 -11.77
C VAL A 33 7.40 13.05 -10.94
N SER A 34 8.37 13.80 -11.44
CA SER A 34 8.94 14.96 -10.77
C SER A 34 7.88 16.01 -10.47
N SER A 35 7.13 16.44 -11.51
CA SER A 35 6.16 17.52 -11.38
C SER A 35 4.95 17.15 -10.52
N ASN A 36 4.46 15.91 -10.61
CA ASN A 36 3.20 15.53 -9.94
C ASN A 36 3.41 14.90 -8.56
N TRP A 37 4.50 14.18 -8.33
CA TRP A 37 4.68 13.35 -7.14
C TRP A 37 5.84 13.79 -6.24
N ILE A 38 6.86 14.46 -6.80
CA ILE A 38 8.02 14.89 -6.02
C ILE A 38 7.96 16.36 -5.66
N GLN A 39 7.57 17.22 -6.62
CA GLN A 39 7.51 18.67 -6.46
C GLN A 39 6.07 19.18 -6.30
N GLY A 40 5.08 18.32 -6.55
CA GLY A 40 3.67 18.69 -6.42
C GLY A 40 3.31 19.07 -4.99
N THR A 41 2.48 20.09 -4.84
CA THR A 41 2.00 20.58 -3.53
C THR A 41 0.79 19.81 -3.01
N SER A 42 0.11 19.04 -3.88
CA SER A 42 -1.10 18.31 -3.51
C SER A 42 -0.81 16.97 -2.81
N TRP A 43 0.33 16.36 -3.11
CA TRP A 43 0.73 15.05 -2.59
C TRP A 43 2.22 15.07 -2.28
N GLU A 44 2.58 15.37 -1.06
CA GLU A 44 3.97 15.32 -0.62
C GLU A 44 4.45 13.88 -0.42
N PRO A 45 5.77 13.61 -0.50
CA PRO A 45 6.32 12.28 -0.21
C PRO A 45 5.85 11.65 1.11
N SER A 46 5.59 12.48 2.14
CA SER A 46 4.98 12.10 3.42
C SER A 46 3.63 11.41 3.28
N ASP A 47 2.80 11.84 2.31
CA ASP A 47 1.43 11.39 2.15
C ASP A 47 1.36 9.98 1.53
N TRP A 48 2.33 9.65 0.67
CA TRP A 48 2.31 8.41 -0.09
C TRP A 48 3.46 7.44 0.25
N THR A 49 4.39 7.81 1.15
CA THR A 49 5.33 6.82 1.66
C THR A 49 4.62 5.74 2.48
N VAL A 50 5.01 4.51 2.24
CA VAL A 50 4.52 3.33 2.97
C VAL A 50 5.60 2.72 3.86
N PHE A 51 6.69 3.45 4.08
CA PHE A 51 7.78 3.00 4.95
C PHE A 51 7.26 2.67 6.35
N LYS A 52 7.55 1.46 6.83
CA LYS A 52 7.08 0.92 8.13
C LYS A 52 5.54 0.83 8.29
N LYS A 53 4.76 1.08 7.24
CA LYS A 53 3.30 0.90 7.31
C LYS A 53 2.93 -0.57 7.08
N ALA A 54 2.16 -1.15 8.01
CA ALA A 54 1.67 -2.52 7.89
C ALA A 54 0.59 -2.66 6.79
N VAL A 55 -0.25 -1.62 6.62
CA VAL A 55 -1.25 -1.52 5.56
C VAL A 55 -0.73 -0.56 4.50
N ARG A 56 -0.57 -1.06 3.27
CA ARG A 56 0.09 -0.33 2.16
C ARG A 56 -0.79 -0.20 0.92
N THR A 57 -1.96 -0.82 0.93
CA THR A 57 -2.90 -0.80 -0.19
C THR A 57 -4.32 -0.70 0.35
N ASN A 58 -5.24 -0.27 -0.48
CA ASN A 58 -6.67 -0.25 -0.20
C ASN A 58 -7.38 -1.57 -0.56
N ASN A 59 -6.64 -2.62 -0.89
CA ASN A 59 -7.21 -3.91 -1.32
C ASN A 59 -8.24 -4.49 -0.33
N ASP A 60 -8.03 -4.28 0.97
CA ASP A 60 -8.99 -4.73 2.00
C ASP A 60 -10.31 -3.95 1.90
N ILE A 61 -10.23 -2.63 1.61
CA ILE A 61 -11.40 -1.76 1.41
C ILE A 61 -12.09 -2.11 0.10
N GLU A 62 -11.34 -2.33 -0.97
CA GLU A 62 -11.88 -2.78 -2.27
C GLU A 62 -12.58 -4.13 -2.14
N GLY A 63 -11.97 -5.07 -1.42
CA GLY A 63 -12.57 -6.38 -1.11
C GLY A 63 -13.87 -6.24 -0.31
N TRP A 64 -13.91 -5.33 0.66
CA TRP A 64 -15.11 -5.03 1.42
C TRP A 64 -16.20 -4.40 0.54
N HIS A 65 -15.86 -3.40 -0.29
CA HIS A 65 -16.78 -2.78 -1.25
C HIS A 65 -17.34 -3.81 -2.23
N HIS A 66 -16.50 -4.69 -2.77
CA HIS A 66 -16.95 -5.77 -3.64
C HIS A 66 -17.94 -6.70 -2.92
N GLY A 67 -17.64 -7.07 -1.69
CA GLY A 67 -18.52 -7.86 -0.84
C GLY A 67 -19.85 -7.16 -0.56
N LEU A 68 -19.84 -5.86 -0.27
CA LEU A 68 -21.02 -5.05 -0.03
C LEU A 68 -21.90 -4.99 -1.28
N ASN A 69 -21.32 -4.69 -2.45
CA ASN A 69 -22.03 -4.64 -3.73
C ASN A 69 -22.66 -5.97 -4.11
N ARG A 70 -21.98 -7.09 -3.83
CA ARG A 70 -22.54 -8.43 -4.04
C ARG A 70 -23.75 -8.69 -3.13
N ARG A 71 -23.70 -8.27 -1.87
CA ARG A 71 -24.85 -8.39 -0.93
C ARG A 71 -26.01 -7.44 -1.29
N ALA A 72 -25.72 -6.33 -1.96
CA ALA A 72 -26.71 -5.46 -2.56
C ALA A 72 -27.36 -6.05 -3.83
N SER A 73 -27.03 -7.31 -4.18
CA SER A 73 -27.55 -8.02 -5.36
C SER A 73 -27.18 -7.36 -6.70
N GLY A 74 -26.05 -6.67 -6.76
CA GLY A 74 -25.56 -5.98 -7.97
C GLY A 74 -26.48 -4.84 -8.47
N ARG A 75 -27.43 -4.40 -7.64
CA ARG A 75 -28.34 -3.30 -7.99
C ARG A 75 -27.57 -1.99 -7.92
N GLY A 76 -27.46 -1.29 -9.06
CA GLY A 76 -26.83 0.03 -9.14
C GLY A 76 -27.58 1.13 -8.37
N GLN A 77 -28.86 0.90 -8.07
CA GLN A 77 -29.68 1.79 -7.25
C GLN A 77 -30.42 0.96 -6.20
N LEU A 78 -29.91 0.98 -4.98
CA LEU A 78 -30.56 0.36 -3.84
C LEU A 78 -31.46 1.41 -3.15
N PRO A 79 -32.75 1.11 -2.88
CA PRO A 79 -33.61 2.00 -2.09
C PRO A 79 -32.93 2.34 -0.74
N LEU A 80 -33.04 3.60 -0.31
CA LEU A 80 -32.33 4.12 0.86
C LEU A 80 -32.55 3.25 2.12
N TYR A 81 -33.80 2.80 2.36
CA TYR A 81 -34.10 1.97 3.52
C TYR A 81 -33.38 0.60 3.48
N LEU A 82 -33.24 -0.01 2.30
CA LEU A 82 -32.48 -1.26 2.14
C LEU A 82 -30.97 -1.03 2.31
N LEU A 83 -30.48 0.11 1.85
CA LEU A 83 -29.08 0.50 2.08
C LEU A 83 -28.80 0.65 3.59
N ILE A 84 -29.68 1.35 4.33
CA ILE A 84 -29.55 1.52 5.77
C ILE A 84 -29.55 0.15 6.47
N GLN A 85 -30.47 -0.75 6.10
CA GLN A 85 -30.52 -2.10 6.66
C GLN A 85 -29.24 -2.89 6.36
N LEU A 86 -28.74 -2.80 5.13
CA LEU A 86 -27.48 -3.45 4.73
C LEU A 86 -26.31 -2.93 5.54
N LEU A 87 -26.13 -1.61 5.63
CA LEU A 87 -25.06 -0.99 6.40
C LEU A 87 -25.14 -1.30 7.89
N HIS A 88 -26.34 -1.31 8.47
CA HIS A 88 -26.54 -1.71 9.87
C HIS A 88 -26.11 -3.17 10.10
N ARG A 89 -26.44 -4.08 9.18
CA ARG A 89 -26.01 -5.49 9.24
C ARG A 89 -24.49 -5.61 9.15
N GLU A 90 -23.86 -4.86 8.24
CA GLU A 90 -22.39 -4.82 8.10
C GLU A 90 -21.73 -4.29 9.38
N ALA A 91 -22.24 -3.22 9.97
CA ALA A 91 -21.71 -2.66 11.20
C ALA A 91 -21.75 -3.67 12.36
N ARG A 92 -22.85 -4.40 12.48
CA ARG A 92 -22.96 -5.47 13.50
C ARG A 92 -21.97 -6.61 13.28
N LEU A 93 -21.79 -7.05 12.03
CA LEU A 93 -20.80 -8.09 11.68
C LEU A 93 -19.39 -7.62 11.97
N THR A 94 -19.07 -6.37 11.62
CA THR A 94 -17.76 -5.77 11.89
C THR A 94 -17.49 -5.69 13.40
N ALA A 95 -18.47 -5.24 14.20
CA ALA A 95 -18.33 -5.18 15.65
C ALA A 95 -18.08 -6.58 16.26
N LEU A 96 -18.78 -7.60 15.78
CA LEU A 96 -18.55 -8.98 16.18
C LEU A 96 -17.14 -9.46 15.79
N GLN A 97 -16.69 -9.18 14.56
CA GLN A 97 -15.36 -9.55 14.08
C GLN A 97 -14.26 -8.89 14.93
N ILE A 98 -14.38 -7.59 15.23
CA ILE A 98 -13.44 -6.87 16.10
C ILE A 98 -13.35 -7.56 17.46
N ARG A 99 -14.49 -7.88 18.08
CA ARG A 99 -14.53 -8.57 19.36
C ARG A 99 -13.85 -9.94 19.29
N LEU A 100 -14.16 -10.76 18.27
CA LEU A 100 -13.56 -12.08 18.10
C LEU A 100 -12.04 -12.02 17.84
N VAL A 101 -11.55 -10.99 17.15
CA VAL A 101 -10.11 -10.76 16.97
C VAL A 101 -9.47 -10.34 18.29
N SER A 102 -10.11 -9.42 19.04
CA SER A 102 -9.63 -9.00 20.36
C SER A 102 -9.55 -10.17 21.35
N ASP A 103 -10.53 -11.06 21.31
CA ASP A 103 -10.57 -12.28 22.12
C ASP A 103 -9.62 -13.40 21.60
N ARG A 104 -8.83 -13.13 20.57
CA ARG A 104 -7.95 -14.09 19.88
C ARG A 104 -8.64 -15.34 19.31
N LYS A 105 -9.96 -15.30 19.17
CA LYS A 105 -10.77 -16.39 18.62
C LYS A 105 -10.76 -16.44 17.09
N LEU A 106 -10.47 -15.30 16.45
CA LEU A 106 -10.24 -15.19 15.01
C LEU A 106 -8.83 -14.70 14.73
N LYS A 107 -8.16 -15.38 13.79
CA LYS A 107 -6.89 -14.92 13.21
C LYS A 107 -7.14 -14.49 11.77
N ARG A 108 -6.54 -13.36 11.35
CA ARG A 108 -6.55 -12.98 9.94
C ARG A 108 -5.81 -14.05 9.13
N LEU A 109 -6.50 -14.70 8.20
CA LEU A 109 -5.90 -15.62 7.26
C LEU A 109 -5.26 -14.83 6.13
N GLN A 110 -4.01 -14.49 6.31
CA GLN A 110 -3.21 -13.90 5.23
C GLN A 110 -2.61 -15.01 4.38
N ARG A 111 -2.70 -14.90 3.03
CA ARG A 111 -2.07 -15.87 2.14
C ARG A 111 -0.57 -15.96 2.44
N ARG A 112 -0.02 -17.18 2.50
CA ARG A 112 1.38 -17.46 2.84
C ARG A 112 2.35 -16.57 2.05
N LYS A 113 2.17 -16.46 0.74
CA LYS A 113 3.00 -15.62 -0.15
C LYS A 113 3.07 -14.16 0.31
N TYR A 114 1.93 -13.55 0.69
CA TYR A 114 1.90 -12.16 1.15
C TYR A 114 2.56 -11.98 2.52
N ARG A 115 2.43 -12.96 3.41
CA ARG A 115 3.09 -12.95 4.72
C ARG A 115 4.61 -12.98 4.56
N GLU A 116 5.12 -13.87 3.70
CA GLU A 116 6.55 -13.98 3.41
C GLU A 116 7.11 -12.70 2.79
N LEU A 117 6.39 -12.09 1.82
CA LEU A 117 6.78 -10.81 1.23
C LEU A 117 6.78 -9.68 2.26
N GLN A 118 5.78 -9.65 3.14
CA GLN A 118 5.70 -8.66 4.21
C GLN A 118 6.86 -8.81 5.20
N THR A 119 7.16 -10.02 5.63
CA THR A 119 8.30 -10.29 6.52
C THR A 119 9.61 -9.85 5.88
N LYS A 120 9.85 -10.20 4.60
CA LYS A 120 11.05 -9.74 3.88
C LYS A 120 11.16 -8.22 3.83
N LEU A 121 10.06 -7.53 3.54
CA LEU A 121 10.05 -6.07 3.46
C LEU A 121 10.35 -5.43 4.81
N PHE A 122 9.75 -5.91 5.89
CA PHE A 122 10.03 -5.41 7.24
C PHE A 122 11.48 -5.64 7.64
N ASN A 123 12.06 -6.80 7.35
CA ASN A 123 13.49 -7.05 7.57
C ASN A 123 14.37 -6.05 6.81
N PHE A 124 14.04 -5.71 5.55
CA PHE A 124 14.79 -4.69 4.79
C PHE A 124 14.72 -3.29 5.43
N TRP A 125 13.58 -2.94 6.01
CA TRP A 125 13.42 -1.69 6.74
C TRP A 125 14.18 -1.68 8.07
N ASP A 126 14.20 -2.80 8.80
CA ASP A 126 14.96 -2.96 10.05
C ASP A 126 16.46 -2.87 9.79
N GLU A 127 16.97 -3.53 8.74
CA GLU A 127 18.38 -3.42 8.31
C GLU A 127 18.73 -1.98 7.90
N TYR A 128 17.79 -1.24 7.29
CA TYR A 128 18.01 0.18 6.94
C TYR A 128 18.11 1.04 8.20
N GLU A 129 17.24 0.87 9.18
CA GLU A 129 17.30 1.61 10.45
C GLU A 129 18.55 1.27 11.26
N ALA A 130 18.97 0.00 11.25
CA ALA A 130 20.23 -0.43 11.84
C ALA A 130 21.47 0.08 11.10
N LYS A 131 21.31 0.84 9.98
CA LYS A 131 22.38 1.33 9.10
C LYS A 131 23.20 0.22 8.40
N GLU A 132 22.70 -1.01 8.41
CA GLU A 132 23.29 -2.15 7.70
C GLU A 132 23.00 -2.10 6.20
N ARG A 133 21.93 -1.38 5.81
CA ARG A 133 21.48 -1.21 4.43
C ARG A 133 21.35 0.28 4.08
N SER A 134 21.97 0.70 2.99
CA SER A 134 21.81 2.08 2.47
C SER A 134 20.45 2.23 1.75
N ALA A 135 19.94 3.48 1.62
CA ALA A 135 18.72 3.79 0.89
C ALA A 135 18.73 3.25 -0.56
N LYS A 136 19.89 3.31 -1.26
CA LYS A 136 20.06 2.73 -2.60
C LYS A 136 19.86 1.21 -2.61
N ARG A 137 20.44 0.50 -1.62
CA ARG A 137 20.28 -0.95 -1.51
C ARG A 137 18.86 -1.33 -1.10
N LEU A 138 18.23 -0.52 -0.24
CA LEU A 138 16.84 -0.68 0.13
C LEU A 138 15.92 -0.54 -1.09
N LEU A 139 16.06 0.55 -1.87
CA LEU A 139 15.28 0.76 -3.09
C LEU A 139 15.43 -0.42 -4.07
N LYS A 140 16.66 -0.89 -4.29
CA LYS A 140 16.93 -2.03 -5.16
C LYS A 140 16.27 -3.30 -4.65
N ALA A 141 16.36 -3.60 -3.34
CA ALA A 141 15.71 -4.77 -2.75
C ALA A 141 14.18 -4.71 -2.89
N CYS A 142 13.58 -3.55 -2.62
CA CYS A 142 12.13 -3.35 -2.76
C CYS A 142 11.65 -3.43 -4.22
N SER A 143 12.48 -3.05 -5.21
CA SER A 143 12.09 -3.15 -6.62
C SER A 143 11.93 -4.60 -7.08
N TYR A 144 12.70 -5.53 -6.53
CA TYR A 144 12.57 -6.97 -6.84
C TYR A 144 11.38 -7.65 -6.15
N LEU A 145 10.91 -7.12 -5.00
CA LEU A 145 9.75 -7.70 -4.32
C LEU A 145 8.45 -7.59 -5.13
N ASN A 146 8.34 -6.56 -5.97
CA ASN A 146 7.16 -6.26 -6.79
C ASN A 146 7.48 -6.32 -8.30
N GLY A 147 8.65 -6.83 -8.67
CA GLY A 147 9.01 -7.05 -10.06
C GLY A 147 8.22 -8.22 -10.68
N PRO A 148 8.14 -8.29 -12.02
CA PRO A 148 7.62 -9.47 -12.68
C PRO A 148 8.43 -10.69 -12.19
N SER A 149 7.71 -11.75 -11.80
CA SER A 149 8.33 -13.05 -11.58
C SER A 149 8.77 -13.59 -12.94
N GLU A 150 10.07 -13.78 -13.14
CA GLU A 150 10.63 -14.54 -14.25
C GLU A 150 10.03 -15.94 -14.27
#